data_9daedfe5a50d1ec6d83193ea05233d44
#
_entry.id   9daedfe5a50d1ec6d83193ea05233d44
#
_cell.length_a   1.000
_cell.length_b   1.000
_cell.length_c   1.000
_cell.angle_alpha   90.00
_cell.angle_beta   90.00
_cell.angle_gamma   90.00
#
_symmetry.space_group_name_H-M   'P 1'
#
loop_
_entity.id
_entity.type
_entity.pdbx_description
1 polymer ?
#
loop_
_entity_poly.entity_id
_entity_poly.type
_entity_poly.pdbx_seq_one_letter_code
_entity_poly.pdbx_strand_id
1 'polypeptide(L)'
;MKQLKFLLIIILLTQIQVSMAQKIPYEEYDLPNGLHVILHEDHTAPVVTVGVMYHVGAKDEEPGRTGFAHFFEHLLFEGTKNIPRGKWFEIVSSHGGQNNANTTDDRTYYYEVFPSNNLKLGLWMEAERMRHAVINQIGVDTQNEVVKEEKRLRYDNQPYGHFLEAIKDNVFTKHPYKHTTIGKMADLDAAKLDEFIAFYKKYYVPNNATLVVAGDINKAETKKLIEKYFGSIPRGADIKRNKIVEPPITQERQAVFYDKNIQKPAVMQAYLTPSMKDRDAYALDLLSTYLSDGKSSVLYKKLVDEEKKALMVGAFNISQEDYGTYVIFAIPMTDKVSLDDLTKEIDDEIAKVQTHLISEEDYQKLLNKTENDFVNSNTTMQGIANSLARYHVLYGNTDLINKDLEIYKSITREDLRRVAQKYLNKNQRVLLKYLPKNEDQSKSK
;
A
#
# COMPACT_ATOMS: atom_id res chain seq x y z
N MET A 1 -7.39 -57.63 -20.99
CA MET A 1 -8.28 -56.73 -20.25
C MET A 1 -7.78 -56.39 -18.81
N LYS A 2 -7.28 -57.33 -18.00
CA LYS A 2 -6.73 -57.04 -16.65
C LYS A 2 -5.46 -56.16 -16.69
N GLN A 3 -4.54 -56.41 -17.61
CA GLN A 3 -3.31 -55.63 -17.77
C GLN A 3 -3.56 -54.20 -18.25
N LEU A 4 -4.59 -53.99 -19.13
CA LEU A 4 -4.95 -52.65 -19.59
C LEU A 4 -5.60 -51.77 -18.48
N LYS A 5 -6.38 -52.42 -17.57
CA LYS A 5 -6.94 -51.73 -16.40
C LYS A 5 -5.87 -51.33 -15.38
N PHE A 6 -4.81 -52.15 -15.24
CA PHE A 6 -3.70 -51.85 -14.34
C PHE A 6 -2.84 -50.67 -14.88
N LEU A 7 -2.64 -50.61 -16.21
CA LEU A 7 -1.93 -49.49 -16.86
C LEU A 7 -2.71 -48.18 -16.76
N LEU A 8 -4.05 -48.22 -16.89
CA LEU A 8 -4.91 -47.04 -16.73
C LEU A 8 -4.92 -46.51 -15.28
N ILE A 9 -4.85 -47.37 -14.27
CA ILE A 9 -4.77 -47.00 -12.86
C ILE A 9 -3.41 -46.33 -12.54
N ILE A 10 -2.32 -46.83 -13.13
CA ILE A 10 -0.98 -46.23 -12.98
C ILE A 10 -0.92 -44.86 -13.64
N ILE A 11 -1.53 -44.68 -14.81
CA ILE A 11 -1.60 -43.39 -15.52
C ILE A 11 -2.48 -42.39 -14.76
N LEU A 12 -3.55 -42.83 -14.08
CA LEU A 12 -4.38 -41.97 -13.25
C LEU A 12 -3.68 -41.53 -11.93
N LEU A 13 -2.81 -42.37 -11.39
CA LEU A 13 -2.04 -42.09 -10.17
C LEU A 13 -0.85 -41.15 -10.42
N THR A 14 -0.38 -41.00 -11.67
CA THR A 14 0.71 -40.07 -12.01
C THR A 14 0.23 -38.65 -12.33
N GLN A 15 -1.08 -38.37 -12.31
CA GLN A 15 -1.64 -37.06 -12.64
C GLN A 15 -2.06 -36.25 -11.38
N ILE A 16 -1.77 -36.73 -10.18
CA ILE A 16 -1.83 -35.83 -9.01
C ILE A 16 -0.49 -35.10 -8.92
N GLN A 17 -0.22 -34.25 -9.89
CA GLN A 17 0.65 -33.11 -9.64
C GLN A 17 -0.15 -32.19 -8.71
N VAL A 18 0.09 -32.33 -7.41
CA VAL A 18 -0.20 -31.27 -6.46
C VAL A 18 0.56 -30.06 -7.01
N SER A 19 -0.15 -29.12 -7.60
CA SER A 19 0.40 -27.81 -7.94
C SER A 19 0.77 -27.17 -6.59
N MET A 20 1.95 -27.52 -6.10
CA MET A 20 2.54 -26.82 -4.98
C MET A 20 2.79 -25.40 -5.50
N ALA A 21 2.12 -24.43 -4.93
CA ALA A 21 2.44 -23.04 -5.20
C ALA A 21 3.97 -22.90 -5.08
N GLN A 22 4.61 -22.36 -6.12
CA GLN A 22 6.06 -22.29 -6.20
C GLN A 22 6.55 -21.45 -5.02
N LYS A 23 7.23 -22.10 -4.08
CA LYS A 23 7.80 -21.45 -2.90
C LYS A 23 8.87 -20.46 -3.35
N ILE A 24 8.79 -19.23 -2.89
CA ILE A 24 9.81 -18.20 -3.11
C ILE A 24 10.90 -18.39 -2.05
N PRO A 25 12.08 -18.93 -2.41
CA PRO A 25 13.17 -19.14 -1.48
C PRO A 25 13.86 -17.82 -1.15
N TYR A 26 14.19 -17.60 0.11
CA TYR A 26 14.95 -16.43 0.54
C TYR A 26 15.89 -16.80 1.70
N GLU A 27 16.84 -15.94 1.96
CA GLU A 27 17.72 -15.99 3.12
C GLU A 27 17.70 -14.61 3.80
N GLU A 28 17.63 -14.55 5.12
CA GLU A 28 17.63 -13.29 5.85
C GLU A 28 18.62 -13.32 7.03
N TYR A 29 19.19 -12.15 7.35
CA TYR A 29 20.12 -11.97 8.47
C TYR A 29 20.23 -10.49 8.84
N ASP A 30 20.77 -10.22 10.02
CA ASP A 30 21.03 -8.85 10.48
C ASP A 30 22.52 -8.52 10.45
N LEU A 31 22.84 -7.28 10.02
CA LEU A 31 24.18 -6.70 10.21
C LEU A 31 24.34 -6.20 11.66
N PRO A 32 25.59 -6.09 12.16
CA PRO A 32 25.86 -5.58 13.50
C PRO A 32 25.28 -4.19 13.80
N ASN A 33 25.08 -3.36 12.77
CA ASN A 33 24.45 -2.04 12.88
C ASN A 33 22.91 -2.08 12.91
N GLY A 34 22.32 -3.27 12.84
CA GLY A 34 20.88 -3.49 12.91
C GLY A 34 20.15 -3.40 11.56
N LEU A 35 20.87 -3.28 10.45
CA LEU A 35 20.25 -3.41 9.13
C LEU A 35 19.81 -4.84 8.89
N HIS A 36 18.52 -5.05 8.67
CA HIS A 36 17.98 -6.35 8.25
C HIS A 36 18.20 -6.54 6.76
N VAL A 37 18.65 -7.73 6.35
CA VAL A 37 18.99 -8.07 4.97
C VAL A 37 18.20 -9.29 4.53
N ILE A 38 17.57 -9.21 3.34
CA ILE A 38 16.86 -10.32 2.71
C ILE A 38 17.44 -10.55 1.32
N LEU A 39 17.82 -11.79 1.00
CA LEU A 39 18.38 -12.21 -0.27
C LEU A 39 17.49 -13.24 -0.95
N HIS A 40 17.08 -12.99 -2.18
CA HIS A 40 16.41 -13.94 -3.06
C HIS A 40 17.27 -14.17 -4.30
N GLU A 41 17.81 -15.37 -4.46
CA GLU A 41 18.65 -15.77 -5.59
C GLU A 41 17.81 -16.49 -6.64
N ASP A 42 17.76 -15.91 -7.84
CA ASP A 42 17.03 -16.44 -9.00
C ASP A 42 17.77 -16.06 -10.28
N HIS A 43 18.19 -17.08 -11.04
CA HIS A 43 18.98 -16.94 -12.27
C HIS A 43 18.12 -17.02 -13.53
N THR A 44 16.79 -16.93 -13.43
CA THR A 44 15.88 -17.03 -14.59
C THR A 44 15.97 -15.85 -15.54
N ALA A 45 16.39 -14.68 -15.05
CA ALA A 45 16.63 -13.49 -15.84
C ALA A 45 17.89 -12.76 -15.34
N PRO A 46 18.72 -12.15 -16.22
CA PRO A 46 19.96 -11.48 -15.84
C PRO A 46 19.69 -10.06 -15.27
N VAL A 47 18.81 -9.98 -14.28
CA VAL A 47 18.42 -8.73 -13.62
C VAL A 47 18.52 -8.87 -12.10
N VAL A 48 18.75 -7.76 -11.42
CA VAL A 48 18.75 -7.67 -9.96
C VAL A 48 17.98 -6.45 -9.51
N THR A 49 17.17 -6.62 -8.48
CA THR A 49 16.54 -5.53 -7.73
C THR A 49 17.28 -5.34 -6.42
N VAL A 50 17.70 -4.12 -6.16
CA VAL A 50 18.22 -3.67 -4.86
C VAL A 50 17.23 -2.67 -4.31
N GLY A 51 16.70 -2.92 -3.12
CA GLY A 51 15.71 -2.03 -2.52
C GLY A 51 15.94 -1.87 -1.02
N VAL A 52 15.64 -0.68 -0.50
CA VAL A 52 15.67 -0.38 0.93
C VAL A 52 14.30 0.12 1.36
N MET A 53 13.70 -0.59 2.30
CA MET A 53 12.43 -0.20 2.91
C MET A 53 12.70 0.31 4.33
N TYR A 54 12.39 1.59 4.55
CA TYR A 54 12.44 2.21 5.87
C TYR A 54 11.07 2.12 6.54
N HIS A 55 11.05 1.69 7.79
CA HIS A 55 9.83 1.64 8.59
C HIS A 55 9.52 3.05 9.11
N VAL A 56 9.19 3.94 8.19
CA VAL A 56 8.75 5.32 8.42
C VAL A 56 7.80 5.73 7.32
N GLY A 57 6.65 6.25 7.71
CA GLY A 57 5.62 6.76 6.82
C GLY A 57 4.92 7.97 7.40
N ALA A 58 3.79 8.35 6.81
CA ALA A 58 3.06 9.53 7.24
C ALA A 58 2.61 9.47 8.72
N LYS A 59 2.38 8.27 9.27
CA LYS A 59 1.99 8.13 10.69
C LYS A 59 3.08 8.51 11.69
N ASP A 60 4.35 8.54 11.27
CA ASP A 60 5.49 8.87 12.13
C ASP A 60 5.78 10.37 12.17
N GLU A 61 4.99 11.19 11.47
CA GLU A 61 5.13 12.63 11.38
C GLU A 61 4.61 13.34 12.63
N GLU A 62 5.27 14.44 12.99
CA GLU A 62 4.82 15.24 14.12
C GLU A 62 3.60 16.11 13.74
N PRO A 63 2.71 16.41 14.70
CA PRO A 63 1.59 17.31 14.46
C PRO A 63 2.05 18.67 13.89
N GLY A 64 1.45 19.11 12.78
CA GLY A 64 1.84 20.33 12.07
C GLY A 64 3.10 20.19 11.21
N ARG A 65 3.53 18.96 10.94
CA ARG A 65 4.65 18.61 10.04
C ARG A 65 4.24 17.47 9.10
N THR A 66 3.02 17.52 8.58
CA THR A 66 2.49 16.50 7.66
C THR A 66 3.16 16.59 6.29
N GLY A 67 3.38 15.44 5.64
CA GLY A 67 4.04 15.34 4.35
C GLY A 67 5.55 15.09 4.40
N PHE A 68 6.17 15.02 5.59
CA PHE A 68 7.63 14.84 5.71
C PHE A 68 8.12 13.52 5.13
N ALA A 69 7.45 12.41 5.40
CA ALA A 69 7.87 11.11 4.87
C ALA A 69 7.86 11.08 3.34
N HIS A 70 6.80 11.60 2.72
CA HIS A 70 6.73 11.74 1.27
C HIS A 70 7.73 12.77 0.73
N PHE A 71 7.96 13.86 1.44
CA PHE A 71 8.98 14.83 1.07
C PHE A 71 10.38 14.19 1.03
N PHE A 72 10.69 13.30 1.99
CA PHE A 72 11.94 12.55 1.99
C PHE A 72 12.02 11.53 0.85
N GLU A 73 10.90 11.01 0.37
CA GLU A 73 10.88 10.21 -0.87
C GLU A 73 11.55 10.97 -2.02
N HIS A 74 11.23 12.27 -2.17
CA HIS A 74 11.84 13.14 -3.16
C HIS A 74 13.24 13.58 -2.79
N LEU A 75 13.44 14.06 -1.57
CA LEU A 75 14.67 14.70 -1.12
C LEU A 75 15.88 13.76 -1.18
N LEU A 76 15.69 12.46 -0.97
CA LEU A 76 16.77 11.48 -1.02
C LEU A 76 17.20 11.11 -2.46
N PHE A 77 16.63 11.73 -3.48
CA PHE A 77 17.15 11.72 -4.87
C PHE A 77 17.97 12.97 -5.22
N GLU A 78 17.99 14.00 -4.36
CA GLU A 78 18.71 15.24 -4.64
C GLU A 78 20.23 15.06 -4.75
N GLY A 79 20.78 14.01 -4.13
CA GLY A 79 22.18 13.64 -4.21
C GLY A 79 22.77 13.26 -2.86
N THR A 80 24.02 12.81 -2.93
CA THR A 80 24.81 12.41 -1.77
C THR A 80 26.17 13.10 -1.80
N LYS A 81 27.00 12.84 -0.80
CA LYS A 81 28.40 13.33 -0.81
C LYS A 81 29.16 12.94 -2.08
N ASN A 82 28.88 11.75 -2.64
CA ASN A 82 29.62 11.18 -3.76
C ASN A 82 28.78 11.11 -5.06
N ILE A 83 27.49 11.39 -5.00
CA ILE A 83 26.60 11.50 -6.16
C ILE A 83 26.14 12.96 -6.26
N PRO A 84 26.60 13.71 -7.28
CA PRO A 84 26.19 15.11 -7.44
C PRO A 84 24.68 15.25 -7.60
N ARG A 85 24.15 16.40 -7.16
CA ARG A 85 22.74 16.75 -7.29
C ARG A 85 22.23 16.57 -8.73
N GLY A 86 21.07 15.92 -8.89
CA GLY A 86 20.41 15.65 -10.18
C GLY A 86 21.04 14.52 -11.00
N LYS A 87 22.10 13.86 -10.50
CA LYS A 87 22.78 12.78 -11.24
C LYS A 87 22.27 11.37 -10.93
N TRP A 88 21.38 11.22 -9.95
CA TRP A 88 20.88 9.90 -9.56
C TRP A 88 20.24 9.15 -10.74
N PHE A 89 19.25 9.76 -11.39
CA PHE A 89 18.53 9.16 -12.52
C PHE A 89 19.41 8.94 -13.75
N GLU A 90 20.36 9.83 -14.01
CA GLU A 90 21.34 9.70 -15.10
C GLU A 90 22.26 8.50 -14.88
N ILE A 91 22.74 8.30 -13.63
CA ILE A 91 23.59 7.14 -13.30
C ILE A 91 22.79 5.84 -13.50
N VAL A 92 21.57 5.77 -13.00
CA VAL A 92 20.72 4.58 -13.15
C VAL A 92 20.47 4.28 -14.62
N SER A 93 20.01 5.25 -15.40
CA SER A 93 19.65 5.05 -16.80
C SER A 93 20.85 4.73 -17.69
N SER A 94 22.01 5.37 -17.45
CA SER A 94 23.25 5.11 -18.22
C SER A 94 23.81 3.70 -17.98
N HIS A 95 23.42 3.05 -16.89
CA HIS A 95 23.77 1.65 -16.59
C HIS A 95 22.66 0.66 -16.91
N GLY A 96 21.67 1.08 -17.72
CA GLY A 96 20.56 0.23 -18.16
C GLY A 96 19.56 -0.11 -17.04
N GLY A 97 19.56 0.66 -15.96
CA GLY A 97 18.67 0.46 -14.83
C GLY A 97 17.39 1.30 -14.88
N GLN A 98 16.50 1.00 -13.95
CA GLN A 98 15.30 1.75 -13.62
C GLN A 98 15.23 1.90 -12.10
N ASN A 99 14.66 2.99 -11.62
CA ASN A 99 14.47 3.21 -10.19
C ASN A 99 13.13 3.89 -9.92
N ASN A 100 12.65 3.73 -8.71
CA ASN A 100 11.52 4.47 -8.19
C ASN A 100 11.52 4.48 -6.66
N ALA A 101 10.61 5.24 -6.08
CA ALA A 101 10.30 5.19 -4.67
C ALA A 101 8.79 5.34 -4.45
N ASN A 102 8.32 5.02 -3.26
CA ASN A 102 6.96 5.29 -2.84
C ASN A 102 6.84 5.33 -1.32
N THR A 103 5.91 6.16 -0.85
CA THR A 103 5.60 6.35 0.57
C THR A 103 4.16 5.96 0.86
N THR A 104 3.97 5.27 1.97
CA THR A 104 2.65 4.99 2.54
C THR A 104 2.52 5.63 3.93
N ASP A 105 1.42 5.37 4.60
CA ASP A 105 1.28 5.80 6.00
C ASP A 105 2.28 5.10 6.93
N ASP A 106 2.81 3.93 6.55
CA ASP A 106 3.59 3.06 7.44
C ASP A 106 5.06 2.91 7.04
N ARG A 107 5.41 3.13 5.77
CA ARG A 107 6.77 2.88 5.27
C ARG A 107 7.12 3.74 4.06
N THR A 108 8.44 3.93 3.82
CA THR A 108 9.01 4.51 2.60
C THR A 108 9.96 3.50 1.96
N TYR A 109 9.82 3.27 0.65
CA TYR A 109 10.58 2.26 -0.09
C TYR A 109 11.25 2.87 -1.29
N TYR A 110 12.58 2.65 -1.41
CA TYR A 110 13.41 3.01 -2.56
C TYR A 110 13.92 1.74 -3.21
N TYR A 111 14.02 1.72 -4.54
CA TYR A 111 14.59 0.58 -5.23
C TYR A 111 15.16 0.95 -6.61
N GLU A 112 16.18 0.19 -7.00
CA GLU A 112 16.70 0.14 -8.36
C GLU A 112 16.59 -1.27 -8.92
N VAL A 113 16.31 -1.36 -10.22
CA VAL A 113 16.39 -2.59 -11.00
C VAL A 113 17.49 -2.42 -12.03
N PHE A 114 18.50 -3.28 -12.00
CA PHE A 114 19.63 -3.24 -12.91
C PHE A 114 19.83 -4.58 -13.63
N PRO A 115 20.55 -4.59 -14.78
CA PRO A 115 21.23 -5.80 -15.24
C PRO A 115 22.13 -6.34 -14.11
N SER A 116 22.21 -7.65 -13.93
CA SER A 116 22.85 -8.27 -12.75
C SER A 116 24.33 -7.92 -12.57
N ASN A 117 25.05 -7.61 -13.65
CA ASN A 117 26.42 -7.14 -13.60
C ASN A 117 26.59 -5.77 -12.89
N ASN A 118 25.53 -5.03 -12.70
CA ASN A 118 25.51 -3.74 -11.98
C ASN A 118 25.03 -3.84 -10.51
N LEU A 119 24.94 -5.05 -9.93
CA LEU A 119 24.63 -5.24 -8.52
C LEU A 119 25.46 -4.35 -7.58
N LYS A 120 26.76 -4.23 -7.85
CA LYS A 120 27.68 -3.40 -7.03
C LYS A 120 27.29 -1.93 -7.05
N LEU A 121 26.80 -1.43 -8.19
CA LEU A 121 26.34 -0.05 -8.35
C LEU A 121 25.08 0.17 -7.52
N GLY A 122 24.07 -0.70 -7.63
CA GLY A 122 22.82 -0.58 -6.85
C GLY A 122 23.08 -0.60 -5.35
N LEU A 123 23.90 -1.55 -4.87
CA LEU A 123 24.27 -1.61 -3.45
C LEU A 123 25.04 -0.36 -2.99
N TRP A 124 25.93 0.15 -3.80
CA TRP A 124 26.66 1.37 -3.48
C TRP A 124 25.74 2.60 -3.44
N MET A 125 24.83 2.74 -4.39
CA MET A 125 23.88 3.87 -4.44
C MET A 125 22.98 3.89 -3.22
N GLU A 126 22.41 2.76 -2.83
CA GLU A 126 21.56 2.69 -1.64
C GLU A 126 22.34 2.91 -0.33
N ALA A 127 23.59 2.44 -0.25
CA ALA A 127 24.46 2.75 0.88
C ALA A 127 24.81 4.25 0.96
N GLU A 128 25.04 4.92 -0.20
CA GLU A 128 25.23 6.37 -0.29
C GLU A 128 23.98 7.13 0.17
N ARG A 129 22.78 6.72 -0.27
CA ARG A 129 21.50 7.28 0.17
C ARG A 129 21.35 7.21 1.69
N MET A 130 21.64 6.05 2.28
CA MET A 130 21.49 5.83 3.72
C MET A 130 22.52 6.62 4.54
N ARG A 131 23.75 6.73 4.06
CA ARG A 131 24.88 7.28 4.84
C ARG A 131 25.18 8.73 4.55
N HIS A 132 25.07 9.15 3.31
CA HIS A 132 25.67 10.38 2.81
C HIS A 132 24.68 11.30 2.08
N ALA A 133 23.38 11.10 2.24
CA ALA A 133 22.40 12.00 1.66
C ALA A 133 22.65 13.45 2.07
N VAL A 134 22.59 14.37 1.10
CA VAL A 134 22.83 15.80 1.33
C VAL A 134 21.50 16.51 1.58
N ILE A 135 21.21 16.79 2.84
CA ILE A 135 20.05 17.56 3.24
C ILE A 135 20.45 19.00 3.45
N ASN A 136 20.09 19.88 2.52
CA ASN A 136 20.42 21.29 2.57
C ASN A 136 19.26 22.18 2.09
N GLN A 137 19.35 23.48 2.30
CA GLN A 137 18.27 24.42 1.96
C GLN A 137 17.92 24.41 0.48
N ILE A 138 18.90 24.30 -0.42
CA ILE A 138 18.67 24.27 -1.89
C ILE A 138 17.80 23.05 -2.27
N GLY A 139 18.12 21.88 -1.73
CA GLY A 139 17.32 20.66 -1.96
C GLY A 139 15.92 20.79 -1.40
N VAL A 140 15.77 21.30 -0.17
CA VAL A 140 14.48 21.55 0.49
C VAL A 140 13.63 22.51 -0.34
N ASP A 141 14.16 23.67 -0.73
CA ASP A 141 13.41 24.66 -1.51
C ASP A 141 12.98 24.11 -2.87
N THR A 142 13.85 23.35 -3.52
CA THR A 142 13.54 22.74 -4.82
C THR A 142 12.43 21.70 -4.68
N GLN A 143 12.57 20.77 -3.74
CA GLN A 143 11.60 19.68 -3.59
C GLN A 143 10.27 20.19 -3.02
N ASN A 144 10.26 21.30 -2.27
CA ASN A 144 9.03 21.93 -1.84
C ASN A 144 8.16 22.35 -3.03
N GLU A 145 8.75 22.96 -4.06
CA GLU A 145 8.00 23.34 -5.27
C GLU A 145 7.59 22.11 -6.09
N VAL A 146 8.42 21.06 -6.16
CA VAL A 146 8.07 19.80 -6.85
C VAL A 146 6.87 19.12 -6.17
N VAL A 147 6.89 18.97 -4.85
CA VAL A 147 5.79 18.33 -4.09
C VAL A 147 4.51 19.17 -4.15
N LYS A 148 4.60 20.50 -4.13
CA LYS A 148 3.45 21.39 -4.36
C LYS A 148 2.83 21.19 -5.74
N GLU A 149 3.66 21.07 -6.77
CA GLU A 149 3.16 20.84 -8.12
C GLU A 149 2.55 19.44 -8.26
N GLU A 150 3.15 18.43 -7.63
CA GLU A 150 2.56 17.08 -7.57
C GLU A 150 1.20 17.11 -6.89
N LYS A 151 1.06 17.82 -5.76
CA LYS A 151 -0.22 17.97 -5.08
C LYS A 151 -1.26 18.62 -5.99
N ARG A 152 -0.89 19.69 -6.71
CA ARG A 152 -1.80 20.34 -7.69
C ARG A 152 -2.23 19.37 -8.77
N LEU A 153 -1.29 18.63 -9.36
CA LEU A 153 -1.56 17.72 -10.48
C LEU A 153 -2.36 16.48 -10.07
N ARG A 154 -2.04 15.88 -8.93
CA ARG A 154 -2.64 14.59 -8.52
C ARG A 154 -3.88 14.73 -7.63
N TYR A 155 -4.02 15.88 -6.94
CA TYR A 155 -5.10 16.09 -5.96
C TYR A 155 -5.93 17.34 -6.27
N ASP A 156 -5.33 18.53 -6.22
CA ASP A 156 -6.08 19.80 -6.20
C ASP A 156 -6.81 20.09 -7.52
N ASN A 157 -6.31 19.57 -8.66
CA ASN A 157 -6.90 19.76 -9.99
C ASN A 157 -7.60 18.49 -10.54
N GLN A 158 -7.64 17.40 -9.77
CA GLN A 158 -8.31 16.17 -10.20
C GLN A 158 -9.73 16.12 -9.68
N PRO A 159 -10.71 15.68 -10.50
CA PRO A 159 -12.03 15.31 -9.98
C PRO A 159 -11.91 14.25 -8.89
N TYR A 160 -12.57 14.46 -7.77
CA TYR A 160 -12.50 13.59 -6.60
C TYR A 160 -11.08 13.40 -6.00
N GLY A 161 -10.12 14.26 -6.34
CA GLY A 161 -8.72 14.12 -5.91
C GLY A 161 -8.54 14.12 -4.39
N HIS A 162 -9.44 14.74 -3.64
CA HIS A 162 -9.42 14.83 -2.18
C HIS A 162 -10.26 13.75 -1.46
N PHE A 163 -10.74 12.71 -2.17
CA PHE A 163 -11.67 11.76 -1.56
C PHE A 163 -11.05 10.99 -0.37
N LEU A 164 -9.78 10.58 -0.50
CA LEU A 164 -9.07 9.91 0.61
C LEU A 164 -8.83 10.85 1.79
N GLU A 165 -8.47 12.10 1.54
CA GLU A 165 -8.32 13.11 2.57
C GLU A 165 -9.63 13.30 3.35
N ALA A 166 -10.74 13.47 2.62
CA ALA A 166 -12.06 13.64 3.21
C ALA A 166 -12.50 12.42 4.05
N ILE A 167 -12.18 11.20 3.59
CA ILE A 167 -12.45 9.96 4.34
C ILE A 167 -11.60 9.91 5.61
N LYS A 168 -10.28 10.02 5.49
CA LYS A 168 -9.32 9.88 6.59
C LYS A 168 -9.58 10.92 7.69
N ASP A 169 -9.86 12.16 7.30
CA ASP A 169 -10.14 13.28 8.21
C ASP A 169 -11.41 13.05 9.08
N ASN A 170 -12.36 12.24 8.57
CA ASN A 170 -13.62 11.95 9.25
C ASN A 170 -13.64 10.58 9.96
N VAL A 171 -12.87 9.61 9.48
CA VAL A 171 -12.75 8.27 10.11
C VAL A 171 -11.86 8.35 11.35
N PHE A 172 -10.69 8.98 11.24
CA PHE A 172 -9.73 9.06 12.33
C PHE A 172 -9.86 10.39 13.12
N THR A 173 -9.83 10.27 14.44
CA THR A 173 -9.92 11.42 15.35
C THR A 173 -8.62 11.68 16.11
N LYS A 174 -7.89 10.62 16.43
CA LYS A 174 -6.64 10.67 17.21
C LYS A 174 -5.45 10.10 16.45
N HIS A 175 -5.68 9.05 15.67
CA HIS A 175 -4.60 8.35 14.99
C HIS A 175 -4.02 9.20 13.84
N PRO A 176 -2.68 9.21 13.62
CA PRO A 176 -2.05 9.95 12.52
C PRO A 176 -2.51 9.56 11.12
N TYR A 177 -3.15 8.40 10.94
CA TYR A 177 -3.79 8.07 9.67
C TYR A 177 -4.87 9.07 9.23
N LYS A 178 -5.16 10.05 10.07
CA LYS A 178 -6.06 11.15 9.75
C LYS A 178 -5.61 11.99 8.56
N HIS A 179 -4.31 12.16 8.32
CA HIS A 179 -3.80 12.89 7.18
C HIS A 179 -3.31 11.96 6.06
N THR A 180 -3.16 12.50 4.86
CA THR A 180 -2.61 11.80 3.69
C THR A 180 -1.10 11.94 3.62
N THR A 181 -0.43 11.04 2.88
CA THR A 181 1.03 11.04 2.71
C THR A 181 1.57 12.33 2.09
N ILE A 182 0.81 12.97 1.18
CA ILE A 182 1.21 14.25 0.58
C ILE A 182 1.20 15.41 1.60
N GLY A 183 0.44 15.30 2.67
CA GLY A 183 0.36 16.27 3.74
C GLY A 183 -0.24 17.61 3.34
N LYS A 184 -0.04 18.60 4.23
CA LYS A 184 -0.47 19.99 4.02
C LYS A 184 0.71 20.83 3.57
N MET A 185 0.56 21.58 2.49
CA MET A 185 1.64 22.45 1.98
C MET A 185 2.08 23.48 3.01
N ALA A 186 1.13 24.01 3.80
CA ALA A 186 1.45 24.94 4.89
C ALA A 186 2.41 24.35 5.94
N ASP A 187 2.33 23.05 6.21
CA ASP A 187 3.22 22.37 7.15
C ASP A 187 4.64 22.27 6.58
N LEU A 188 4.78 21.98 5.28
CA LEU A 188 6.07 21.96 4.59
C LEU A 188 6.69 23.36 4.45
N ASP A 189 5.86 24.39 4.17
CA ASP A 189 6.32 25.79 4.07
C ASP A 189 6.78 26.34 5.42
N ALA A 190 6.18 25.90 6.52
CA ALA A 190 6.56 26.31 7.87
C ALA A 190 7.77 25.57 8.44
N ALA A 191 8.17 24.45 7.80
CA ALA A 191 9.24 23.60 8.28
C ALA A 191 10.63 24.23 8.07
N LYS A 192 11.53 24.00 9.02
CA LYS A 192 12.91 24.48 8.97
C LYS A 192 13.86 23.36 8.60
N LEU A 193 15.02 23.74 8.05
CA LEU A 193 16.06 22.79 7.62
C LEU A 193 16.49 21.83 8.75
N ASP A 194 16.60 22.33 9.98
CA ASP A 194 16.98 21.51 11.14
C ASP A 194 15.95 20.42 11.49
N GLU A 195 14.66 20.67 11.23
CA GLU A 195 13.58 19.69 11.41
C GLU A 195 13.69 18.57 10.36
N PHE A 196 14.01 18.90 9.09
CA PHE A 196 14.30 17.89 8.05
C PHE A 196 15.52 17.06 8.43
N ILE A 197 16.61 17.68 8.86
CA ILE A 197 17.82 16.97 9.30
C ILE A 197 17.53 16.06 10.51
N ALA A 198 16.71 16.50 11.45
CA ALA A 198 16.31 15.70 12.61
C ALA A 198 15.48 14.48 12.21
N PHE A 199 14.52 14.66 11.30
CA PHE A 199 13.68 13.57 10.77
C PHE A 199 14.53 12.51 10.04
N TYR A 200 15.44 12.94 9.17
CA TYR A 200 16.38 12.04 8.49
C TYR A 200 17.20 11.23 9.48
N LYS A 201 17.88 11.89 10.43
CA LYS A 201 18.72 11.24 11.42
C LYS A 201 17.96 10.28 12.34
N LYS A 202 16.66 10.52 12.55
CA LYS A 202 15.81 9.68 13.41
C LYS A 202 15.37 8.41 12.68
N TYR A 203 14.96 8.52 11.41
CA TYR A 203 14.21 7.46 10.75
C TYR A 203 14.97 6.74 9.63
N TYR A 204 15.90 7.42 8.93
CA TYR A 204 16.63 6.84 7.79
C TYR A 204 17.96 6.26 8.23
N VAL A 205 17.89 5.26 9.10
CA VAL A 205 19.02 4.63 9.76
C VAL A 205 18.99 3.10 9.58
N PRO A 206 20.14 2.39 9.66
CA PRO A 206 20.20 0.95 9.41
C PRO A 206 19.21 0.13 10.23
N ASN A 207 19.11 0.40 11.52
CA ASN A 207 18.22 -0.33 12.44
C ASN A 207 16.73 0.03 12.32
N ASN A 208 16.35 0.83 11.34
CA ASN A 208 14.97 1.11 10.94
C ASN A 208 14.73 0.76 9.46
N ALA A 209 15.63 -0.02 8.85
CA ALA A 209 15.62 -0.32 7.43
C ALA A 209 15.75 -1.83 7.17
N THR A 210 15.17 -2.26 6.07
CA THR A 210 15.35 -3.59 5.49
C THR A 210 15.91 -3.44 4.09
N LEU A 211 17.10 -3.98 3.86
CA LEU A 211 17.71 -4.11 2.54
C LEU A 211 17.25 -5.42 1.92
N VAL A 212 16.69 -5.37 0.74
CA VAL A 212 16.33 -6.55 -0.03
C VAL A 212 17.11 -6.59 -1.34
N VAL A 213 17.67 -7.73 -1.68
CA VAL A 213 18.35 -7.98 -2.96
C VAL A 213 17.74 -9.23 -3.58
N ALA A 214 17.10 -9.07 -4.74
CA ALA A 214 16.42 -10.17 -5.43
C ALA A 214 16.82 -10.24 -6.90
N GLY A 215 17.13 -11.44 -7.39
CA GLY A 215 17.46 -11.69 -8.78
C GLY A 215 18.71 -12.52 -9.01
N ASP A 216 19.37 -12.29 -10.14
CA ASP A 216 20.56 -13.02 -10.57
C ASP A 216 21.80 -12.59 -9.75
N ILE A 217 21.92 -13.20 -8.59
CA ILE A 217 22.98 -12.95 -7.61
C ILE A 217 23.61 -14.25 -7.14
N ASN A 218 24.88 -14.14 -6.67
CA ASN A 218 25.47 -15.17 -5.79
C ASN A 218 25.40 -14.68 -4.34
N LYS A 219 24.66 -15.37 -3.48
CA LYS A 219 24.44 -14.95 -2.09
C LYS A 219 25.73 -14.73 -1.32
N ALA A 220 26.73 -15.61 -1.47
CA ALA A 220 27.97 -15.51 -0.72
C ALA A 220 28.82 -14.27 -1.09
N GLU A 221 28.83 -13.92 -2.37
CA GLU A 221 29.49 -12.71 -2.86
C GLU A 221 28.67 -11.46 -2.50
N THR A 222 27.36 -11.53 -2.63
CA THR A 222 26.43 -10.43 -2.29
C THR A 222 26.56 -10.05 -0.82
N LYS A 223 26.64 -11.03 0.10
CA LYS A 223 26.88 -10.77 1.54
C LYS A 223 28.16 -9.98 1.78
N LYS A 224 29.25 -10.33 1.11
CA LYS A 224 30.54 -9.59 1.22
C LYS A 224 30.42 -8.15 0.73
N LEU A 225 29.66 -7.94 -0.35
CA LEU A 225 29.42 -6.60 -0.89
C LEU A 225 28.55 -5.77 0.07
N ILE A 226 27.50 -6.38 0.64
CA ILE A 226 26.62 -5.74 1.62
C ILE A 226 27.42 -5.34 2.87
N GLU A 227 28.21 -6.25 3.43
CA GLU A 227 29.09 -5.93 4.56
C GLU A 227 30.04 -4.77 4.22
N LYS A 228 30.64 -4.78 3.03
CA LYS A 228 31.56 -3.71 2.57
C LYS A 228 30.87 -2.34 2.49
N TYR A 229 29.65 -2.28 1.96
CA TYR A 229 28.98 -0.99 1.71
C TYR A 229 28.17 -0.51 2.90
N PHE A 230 27.49 -1.41 3.62
CA PHE A 230 26.57 -1.07 4.69
C PHE A 230 27.12 -1.31 6.10
N GLY A 231 28.07 -2.24 6.29
CA GLY A 231 28.54 -2.64 7.60
C GLY A 231 29.12 -1.53 8.47
N SER A 232 29.73 -0.51 7.84
CA SER A 232 30.32 0.63 8.54
C SER A 232 29.35 1.82 8.72
N ILE A 233 28.09 1.72 8.28
CA ILE A 233 27.10 2.76 8.51
C ILE A 233 26.69 2.72 9.99
N PRO A 234 26.76 3.84 10.72
CA PRO A 234 26.44 3.86 12.13
C PRO A 234 24.99 3.47 12.40
N ARG A 235 24.77 2.64 13.44
CA ARG A 235 23.44 2.39 13.99
C ARG A 235 22.81 3.69 14.50
N GLY A 236 21.52 3.91 14.20
CA GLY A 236 20.75 5.01 14.78
C GLY A 236 20.24 4.69 16.19
N ALA A 237 19.66 5.68 16.84
CA ALA A 237 18.94 5.47 18.09
C ALA A 237 17.72 4.59 17.88
N ASP A 238 17.32 3.84 18.90
CA ASP A 238 16.12 3.01 18.83
C ASP A 238 14.86 3.89 18.79
N ILE A 239 14.00 3.62 17.83
CA ILE A 239 12.78 4.39 17.61
C ILE A 239 11.68 3.84 18.51
N LYS A 240 11.22 4.70 19.43
CA LYS A 240 10.06 4.40 20.27
C LYS A 240 8.79 4.85 19.55
N ARG A 241 7.89 3.89 19.23
CA ARG A 241 6.56 4.17 18.69
C ARG A 241 5.53 3.99 19.80
N ASN A 242 4.80 5.05 20.10
CA ASN A 242 3.70 4.96 21.05
C ASN A 242 2.45 4.44 20.33
N LYS A 243 1.80 3.44 20.91
CA LYS A 243 0.53 2.93 20.38
C LYS A 243 -0.56 3.99 20.62
N ILE A 244 -1.04 4.59 19.53
CA ILE A 244 -2.16 5.51 19.58
C ILE A 244 -3.45 4.72 19.36
N VAL A 245 -4.36 4.80 20.31
CA VAL A 245 -5.64 4.11 20.24
C VAL A 245 -6.70 5.03 19.63
N GLU A 246 -7.17 4.64 18.45
CA GLU A 246 -8.32 5.30 17.80
C GLU A 246 -9.62 4.82 18.47
N PRO A 247 -10.49 5.73 18.93
CA PRO A 247 -11.78 5.33 19.48
C PRO A 247 -12.70 4.76 18.40
N PRO A 248 -13.50 3.71 18.70
CA PRO A 248 -14.44 3.15 17.74
C PRO A 248 -15.52 4.17 17.36
N ILE A 249 -16.03 4.06 16.15
CA ILE A 249 -17.23 4.80 15.74
C ILE A 249 -18.44 4.06 16.33
N THR A 250 -19.19 4.71 17.21
CA THR A 250 -20.32 4.13 17.94
C THR A 250 -21.69 4.66 17.50
N GLN A 251 -21.69 5.70 16.66
CA GLN A 251 -22.88 6.26 16.01
C GLN A 251 -22.48 6.76 14.61
N GLU A 252 -23.42 6.73 13.67
CA GLU A 252 -23.18 7.26 12.32
C GLU A 252 -22.69 8.72 12.41
N ARG A 253 -21.57 9.00 11.76
CA ARG A 253 -21.06 10.36 11.57
C ARG A 253 -21.42 10.80 10.15
N GLN A 254 -22.10 11.93 10.02
CA GLN A 254 -22.37 12.53 8.72
C GLN A 254 -21.36 13.63 8.43
N ALA A 255 -20.82 13.64 7.22
CA ALA A 255 -19.85 14.61 6.75
C ALA A 255 -20.19 15.08 5.33
N VAL A 256 -19.77 16.31 5.02
CA VAL A 256 -19.89 16.87 3.68
C VAL A 256 -18.54 17.44 3.26
N PHE A 257 -18.13 17.09 2.04
CA PHE A 257 -16.95 17.68 1.41
C PHE A 257 -17.37 18.35 0.09
N TYR A 258 -16.84 19.54 -0.19
CA TYR A 258 -17.12 20.28 -1.41
C TYR A 258 -15.90 20.32 -2.32
N ASP A 259 -16.06 19.84 -3.55
CA ASP A 259 -15.01 19.82 -4.57
C ASP A 259 -15.43 20.68 -5.78
N LYS A 260 -14.55 21.61 -6.17
CA LYS A 260 -14.78 22.51 -7.33
C LYS A 260 -14.59 21.82 -8.69
N ASN A 261 -13.93 20.66 -8.70
CA ASN A 261 -13.53 19.96 -9.92
C ASN A 261 -14.54 18.91 -10.39
N ILE A 262 -15.59 18.65 -9.62
CA ILE A 262 -16.60 17.66 -9.95
C ILE A 262 -17.92 18.30 -10.40
N GLN A 263 -18.62 17.60 -11.26
CA GLN A 263 -19.97 17.96 -11.68
C GLN A 263 -21.04 17.07 -11.04
N LYS A 264 -20.70 15.82 -10.74
CA LYS A 264 -21.60 14.85 -10.11
C LYS A 264 -21.23 14.65 -8.65
N PRO A 265 -22.21 14.60 -7.75
CA PRO A 265 -21.95 14.27 -6.35
C PRO A 265 -21.56 12.79 -6.21
N ALA A 266 -20.96 12.43 -5.08
CA ALA A 266 -20.76 11.04 -4.68
C ALA A 266 -21.18 10.82 -3.23
N VAL A 267 -21.60 9.60 -2.90
CA VAL A 267 -21.74 9.15 -1.53
C VAL A 267 -20.63 8.16 -1.21
N MET A 268 -20.10 8.25 0.00
CA MET A 268 -19.07 7.36 0.53
C MET A 268 -19.48 6.88 1.91
N GLN A 269 -19.38 5.58 2.12
CA GLN A 269 -19.53 4.93 3.43
C GLN A 269 -18.16 4.45 3.85
N ALA A 270 -17.63 4.95 4.95
CA ALA A 270 -16.31 4.59 5.44
C ALA A 270 -16.41 4.01 6.87
N TYR A 271 -15.72 2.89 7.08
CA TYR A 271 -15.75 2.14 8.33
C TYR A 271 -14.32 1.95 8.86
N LEU A 272 -14.13 2.12 10.16
CA LEU A 272 -12.88 1.79 10.82
C LEU A 272 -12.74 0.26 10.91
N THR A 273 -11.62 -0.27 10.43
CA THR A 273 -11.34 -1.71 10.39
C THR A 273 -10.06 -2.05 11.18
N PRO A 274 -9.78 -3.34 11.47
CA PRO A 274 -8.62 -3.71 12.26
C PRO A 274 -7.31 -3.56 11.48
N SER A 275 -6.20 -3.74 12.19
CA SER A 275 -4.84 -3.85 11.64
C SER A 275 -4.77 -4.88 10.51
N MET A 276 -3.92 -4.62 9.52
CA MET A 276 -3.59 -5.56 8.43
C MET A 276 -3.10 -6.95 8.92
N LYS A 277 -2.62 -7.02 10.17
CA LYS A 277 -2.16 -8.28 10.80
C LYS A 277 -3.31 -9.14 11.33
N ASP A 278 -4.52 -8.57 11.46
CA ASP A 278 -5.69 -9.28 11.93
C ASP A 278 -6.30 -10.14 10.82
N ARG A 279 -6.75 -11.35 11.16
CA ARG A 279 -7.43 -12.26 10.22
C ARG A 279 -8.68 -11.62 9.60
N ASP A 280 -9.35 -10.74 10.32
CA ASP A 280 -10.53 -10.03 9.81
C ASP A 280 -10.19 -9.09 8.65
N ALA A 281 -8.95 -8.55 8.56
CA ALA A 281 -8.52 -7.74 7.43
C ALA A 281 -8.53 -8.53 6.11
N TYR A 282 -8.05 -9.78 6.13
CA TYR A 282 -8.10 -10.68 4.96
C TYR A 282 -9.53 -10.98 4.50
N ALA A 283 -10.44 -11.18 5.45
CA ALA A 283 -11.86 -11.39 5.12
C ALA A 283 -12.50 -10.11 4.55
N LEU A 284 -12.12 -8.94 5.04
CA LEU A 284 -12.59 -7.65 4.52
C LEU A 284 -12.04 -7.37 3.11
N ASP A 285 -10.81 -7.77 2.81
CA ASP A 285 -10.24 -7.67 1.45
C ASP A 285 -11.04 -8.53 0.46
N LEU A 286 -11.31 -9.81 0.81
CA LEU A 286 -12.18 -10.67 -0.01
C LEU A 286 -13.59 -10.10 -0.16
N LEU A 287 -14.15 -9.52 0.90
CA LEU A 287 -15.47 -8.90 0.86
C LEU A 287 -15.50 -7.68 -0.07
N SER A 288 -14.44 -6.87 -0.10
CA SER A 288 -14.35 -5.73 -1.02
C SER A 288 -14.32 -6.18 -2.48
N THR A 289 -13.57 -7.25 -2.77
CA THR A 289 -13.53 -7.89 -4.09
C THR A 289 -14.92 -8.41 -4.50
N TYR A 290 -15.64 -9.09 -3.60
CA TYR A 290 -17.01 -9.55 -3.85
C TYR A 290 -17.95 -8.42 -4.19
N LEU A 291 -17.90 -7.33 -3.42
CA LEU A 291 -18.83 -6.21 -3.59
C LEU A 291 -18.59 -5.41 -4.86
N SER A 292 -17.36 -5.16 -5.28
CA SER A 292 -17.14 -4.20 -6.36
C SER A 292 -16.02 -4.48 -7.36
N ASP A 293 -15.26 -5.56 -7.23
CA ASP A 293 -14.15 -5.77 -8.15
C ASP A 293 -14.57 -6.50 -9.42
N GLY A 294 -14.48 -5.78 -10.54
CA GLY A 294 -14.86 -6.25 -11.87
C GLY A 294 -16.38 -6.18 -12.14
N LYS A 295 -16.73 -6.33 -13.42
CA LYS A 295 -18.12 -6.18 -13.91
C LYS A 295 -19.11 -7.21 -13.35
N SER A 296 -18.62 -8.36 -12.88
CA SER A 296 -19.46 -9.41 -12.30
C SER A 296 -19.64 -9.30 -10.78
N SER A 297 -19.09 -8.25 -10.16
CA SER A 297 -19.28 -7.97 -8.74
C SER A 297 -20.70 -7.46 -8.45
N VAL A 298 -21.14 -7.67 -7.22
CA VAL A 298 -22.54 -7.50 -6.83
C VAL A 298 -23.03 -6.07 -7.04
N LEU A 299 -22.29 -5.08 -6.55
CA LEU A 299 -22.68 -3.68 -6.67
C LEU A 299 -22.60 -3.18 -8.11
N TYR A 300 -21.55 -3.59 -8.86
CA TYR A 300 -21.42 -3.18 -10.25
C TYR A 300 -22.57 -3.74 -11.09
N LYS A 301 -22.81 -5.05 -11.00
CA LYS A 301 -23.87 -5.72 -11.75
C LYS A 301 -25.23 -5.08 -11.47
N LYS A 302 -25.59 -4.92 -10.19
CA LYS A 302 -26.87 -4.35 -9.81
C LYS A 302 -27.00 -2.88 -10.19
N LEU A 303 -26.07 -2.03 -9.72
CA LEU A 303 -26.27 -0.58 -9.77
C LEU A 303 -25.85 0.05 -11.09
N VAL A 304 -24.84 -0.55 -11.78
CA VAL A 304 -24.32 0.00 -13.05
C VAL A 304 -25.00 -0.68 -14.25
N ASP A 305 -25.03 -2.02 -14.30
CA ASP A 305 -25.50 -2.74 -15.49
C ASP A 305 -27.02 -2.91 -15.53
N GLU A 306 -27.63 -3.38 -14.45
CA GLU A 306 -29.06 -3.75 -14.43
C GLU A 306 -29.96 -2.52 -14.17
N GLU A 307 -29.77 -1.87 -13.02
CA GLU A 307 -30.63 -0.76 -12.61
C GLU A 307 -30.24 0.60 -13.17
N LYS A 308 -28.99 0.75 -13.64
CA LYS A 308 -28.43 2.00 -14.19
C LYS A 308 -28.62 3.21 -13.27
N LYS A 309 -28.52 2.96 -11.96
CA LYS A 309 -28.58 4.00 -10.92
C LYS A 309 -27.24 4.65 -10.69
N ALA A 310 -26.14 3.91 -10.79
CA ALA A 310 -24.79 4.42 -10.59
C ALA A 310 -24.01 4.53 -11.91
N LEU A 311 -23.25 5.62 -12.06
CA LEU A 311 -22.23 5.79 -13.09
C LEU A 311 -20.98 4.96 -12.71
N MET A 312 -20.67 4.96 -11.44
CA MET A 312 -19.54 4.24 -10.85
C MET A 312 -19.88 3.79 -9.43
N VAL A 313 -19.40 2.63 -9.07
CA VAL A 313 -19.44 2.10 -7.71
C VAL A 313 -18.12 1.41 -7.41
N GLY A 314 -17.67 1.46 -6.16
CA GLY A 314 -16.47 0.78 -5.72
C GLY A 314 -16.52 0.43 -4.24
N ALA A 315 -15.82 -0.63 -3.86
CA ALA A 315 -15.53 -0.99 -2.48
C ALA A 315 -14.07 -1.43 -2.38
N PHE A 316 -13.39 -1.00 -1.34
CA PHE A 316 -12.01 -1.39 -1.09
C PHE A 316 -11.69 -1.31 0.40
N ASN A 317 -10.76 -2.14 0.84
CA ASN A 317 -10.23 -2.12 2.20
C ASN A 317 -8.80 -1.56 2.16
N ILE A 318 -8.57 -0.44 2.84
CA ILE A 318 -7.23 0.13 3.03
C ILE A 318 -6.66 -0.51 4.28
N SER A 319 -5.92 -1.60 4.11
CA SER A 319 -5.27 -2.31 5.20
C SER A 319 -3.92 -1.66 5.54
N GLN A 320 -3.75 -1.22 6.79
CA GLN A 320 -2.56 -0.54 7.28
C GLN A 320 -2.09 -1.20 8.60
N GLU A 321 -0.90 -0.83 9.07
CA GLU A 321 -0.25 -1.53 10.18
C GLU A 321 -1.05 -1.47 11.50
N ASP A 322 -1.62 -0.32 11.84
CA ASP A 322 -2.33 -0.12 13.12
C ASP A 322 -3.85 -0.28 13.00
N TYR A 323 -4.44 0.25 11.95
CA TYR A 323 -5.87 0.21 11.64
C TYR A 323 -6.07 0.12 10.13
N GLY A 324 -7.26 -0.25 9.72
CA GLY A 324 -7.69 -0.12 8.33
C GLY A 324 -8.90 0.79 8.17
N THR A 325 -9.26 1.05 6.92
CA THR A 325 -10.48 1.77 6.55
C THR A 325 -11.14 1.03 5.40
N TYR A 326 -12.36 0.56 5.62
CA TYR A 326 -13.17 -0.02 4.55
C TYR A 326 -14.04 1.06 3.94
N VAL A 327 -14.02 1.19 2.62
CA VAL A 327 -14.73 2.26 1.90
C VAL A 327 -15.64 1.65 0.86
N ILE A 328 -16.90 2.12 0.79
CA ILE A 328 -17.81 1.86 -0.33
C ILE A 328 -18.25 3.22 -0.85
N PHE A 329 -18.22 3.42 -2.16
CA PHE A 329 -18.66 4.67 -2.77
C PHE A 329 -19.53 4.44 -4.00
N ALA A 330 -20.37 5.41 -4.30
CA ALA A 330 -21.16 5.43 -5.54
C ALA A 330 -21.34 6.86 -6.06
N ILE A 331 -21.33 6.97 -7.39
CA ILE A 331 -21.62 8.21 -8.13
C ILE A 331 -22.92 7.98 -8.90
N PRO A 332 -23.95 8.84 -8.79
CA PRO A 332 -25.23 8.66 -9.48
C PRO A 332 -25.09 8.76 -11.00
N MET A 333 -25.82 7.91 -11.72
CA MET A 333 -25.87 7.95 -13.20
C MET A 333 -26.47 9.26 -13.69
N THR A 334 -27.56 9.69 -13.07
CA THR A 334 -28.31 10.92 -13.43
C THR A 334 -28.70 11.70 -12.18
N ASP A 335 -29.07 12.95 -12.35
CA ASP A 335 -29.50 13.83 -11.27
C ASP A 335 -30.86 13.41 -10.64
N LYS A 336 -31.56 12.42 -11.26
CA LYS A 336 -32.79 11.82 -10.71
C LYS A 336 -32.52 10.80 -9.63
N VAL A 337 -31.29 10.29 -9.53
CA VAL A 337 -30.89 9.34 -8.51
C VAL A 337 -30.24 10.11 -7.36
N SER A 338 -30.85 10.07 -6.21
CA SER A 338 -30.30 10.76 -5.02
C SER A 338 -29.15 9.98 -4.39
N LEU A 339 -28.32 10.68 -3.61
CA LEU A 339 -27.27 10.01 -2.81
C LEU A 339 -27.88 9.11 -1.72
N ASP A 340 -29.06 9.43 -1.23
CA ASP A 340 -29.75 8.63 -0.22
C ASP A 340 -30.31 7.33 -0.83
N ASP A 341 -30.76 7.35 -2.10
CA ASP A 341 -31.12 6.14 -2.83
C ASP A 341 -29.92 5.22 -3.01
N LEU A 342 -28.77 5.74 -3.45
CA LEU A 342 -27.54 4.95 -3.57
C LEU A 342 -27.05 4.41 -2.23
N THR A 343 -27.15 5.22 -1.17
CA THR A 343 -26.84 4.77 0.20
C THR A 343 -27.68 3.58 0.59
N LYS A 344 -29.00 3.66 0.32
CA LYS A 344 -29.93 2.58 0.62
C LYS A 344 -29.62 1.31 -0.17
N GLU A 345 -29.34 1.44 -1.47
CA GLU A 345 -28.99 0.28 -2.31
C GLU A 345 -27.71 -0.43 -1.83
N ILE A 346 -26.68 0.34 -1.44
CA ILE A 346 -25.46 -0.22 -0.84
C ILE A 346 -25.79 -0.94 0.48
N ASP A 347 -26.57 -0.29 1.34
CA ASP A 347 -26.99 -0.87 2.63
C ASP A 347 -27.78 -2.18 2.46
N ASP A 348 -28.64 -2.25 1.44
CA ASP A 348 -29.43 -3.45 1.13
C ASP A 348 -28.51 -4.61 0.69
N GLU A 349 -27.45 -4.35 -0.10
CA GLU A 349 -26.48 -5.37 -0.49
C GLU A 349 -25.61 -5.83 0.69
N ILE A 350 -25.17 -4.90 1.54
CA ILE A 350 -24.47 -5.24 2.79
C ILE A 350 -25.36 -6.13 3.67
N ALA A 351 -26.64 -5.79 3.83
CA ALA A 351 -27.58 -6.57 4.62
C ALA A 351 -27.78 -8.00 4.09
N LYS A 352 -27.70 -8.21 2.77
CA LYS A 352 -27.72 -9.56 2.18
C LYS A 352 -26.53 -10.38 2.63
N VAL A 353 -25.31 -9.81 2.57
CA VAL A 353 -24.10 -10.51 3.03
C VAL A 353 -24.12 -10.75 4.54
N GLN A 354 -24.71 -9.86 5.33
CA GLN A 354 -24.87 -10.03 6.77
C GLN A 354 -25.83 -11.15 7.14
N THR A 355 -26.82 -11.43 6.30
CA THR A 355 -27.91 -12.40 6.58
C THR A 355 -27.73 -13.74 5.87
N HIS A 356 -27.09 -13.75 4.72
CA HIS A 356 -26.90 -14.93 3.89
C HIS A 356 -25.42 -15.15 3.58
N LEU A 357 -25.04 -16.40 3.35
CA LEU A 357 -23.71 -16.71 2.80
C LEU A 357 -23.71 -16.38 1.30
N ILE A 358 -22.59 -15.87 0.81
CA ILE A 358 -22.37 -15.75 -0.64
C ILE A 358 -22.43 -17.14 -1.30
N SER A 359 -22.70 -17.20 -2.60
CA SER A 359 -22.72 -18.47 -3.32
C SER A 359 -21.34 -19.15 -3.29
N GLU A 360 -21.32 -20.48 -3.42
CA GLU A 360 -20.05 -21.22 -3.56
C GLU A 360 -19.31 -20.81 -4.82
N GLU A 361 -20.03 -20.56 -5.91
CA GLU A 361 -19.44 -20.09 -7.18
C GLU A 361 -18.73 -18.74 -7.01
N ASP A 362 -19.38 -17.76 -6.39
CA ASP A 362 -18.77 -16.46 -6.12
C ASP A 362 -17.55 -16.59 -5.19
N TYR A 363 -17.65 -17.44 -4.17
CA TYR A 363 -16.54 -17.67 -3.26
C TYR A 363 -15.32 -18.28 -3.98
N GLN A 364 -15.52 -19.29 -4.81
CA GLN A 364 -14.43 -19.88 -5.59
C GLN A 364 -13.80 -18.87 -6.57
N LYS A 365 -14.62 -18.01 -7.18
CA LYS A 365 -14.15 -16.90 -8.00
C LYS A 365 -13.26 -15.93 -7.22
N LEU A 366 -13.61 -15.59 -5.98
CA LEU A 366 -12.79 -14.73 -5.12
C LEU A 366 -11.42 -15.37 -4.86
N LEU A 367 -11.39 -16.64 -4.47
CA LEU A 367 -10.14 -17.37 -4.21
C LEU A 367 -9.25 -17.42 -5.46
N ASN A 368 -9.82 -17.73 -6.62
CA ASN A 368 -9.07 -17.78 -7.89
C ASN A 368 -8.50 -16.40 -8.25
N LYS A 369 -9.28 -15.34 -8.02
CA LYS A 369 -8.79 -13.97 -8.26
C LYS A 369 -7.65 -13.60 -7.33
N THR A 370 -7.78 -13.89 -6.04
CA THR A 370 -6.74 -13.65 -5.04
C THR A 370 -5.45 -14.40 -5.39
N GLU A 371 -5.56 -15.66 -5.81
CA GLU A 371 -4.41 -16.43 -6.27
C GLU A 371 -3.73 -15.81 -7.49
N ASN A 372 -4.52 -15.38 -8.48
CA ASN A 372 -4.00 -14.70 -9.66
C ASN A 372 -3.29 -13.39 -9.29
N ASP A 373 -3.88 -12.57 -8.42
CA ASP A 373 -3.30 -11.30 -7.98
C ASP A 373 -2.00 -11.51 -7.20
N PHE A 374 -1.96 -12.55 -6.34
CA PHE A 374 -0.76 -12.95 -5.61
C PHE A 374 0.36 -13.39 -6.57
N VAL A 375 0.06 -14.24 -7.54
CA VAL A 375 1.03 -14.68 -8.55
C VAL A 375 1.54 -13.49 -9.34
N ASN A 376 0.66 -12.63 -9.86
CA ASN A 376 1.05 -11.46 -10.65
C ASN A 376 1.93 -10.48 -9.87
N SER A 377 1.68 -10.30 -8.59
CA SER A 377 2.49 -9.42 -7.72
C SER A 377 3.92 -9.94 -7.54
N ASN A 378 4.17 -11.23 -7.73
CA ASN A 378 5.45 -11.89 -7.51
C ASN A 378 6.06 -12.48 -8.81
N THR A 379 5.69 -11.95 -9.99
CA THR A 379 6.26 -12.40 -11.29
C THR A 379 7.59 -11.74 -11.64
N THR A 380 7.94 -10.65 -10.98
CA THR A 380 9.17 -9.90 -11.25
C THR A 380 10.07 -9.84 -10.01
N MET A 381 11.37 -9.70 -10.21
CA MET A 381 12.32 -9.52 -9.09
C MET A 381 12.00 -8.31 -8.23
N GLN A 382 11.50 -7.24 -8.85
CA GLN A 382 10.99 -6.05 -8.14
C GLN A 382 9.78 -6.38 -7.27
N GLY A 383 8.81 -7.14 -7.79
CA GLY A 383 7.62 -7.55 -7.05
C GLY A 383 7.98 -8.43 -5.86
N ILE A 384 8.85 -9.43 -6.06
CA ILE A 384 9.36 -10.31 -4.99
C ILE A 384 10.11 -9.49 -3.94
N ALA A 385 11.00 -8.58 -4.35
CA ALA A 385 11.75 -7.73 -3.43
C ALA A 385 10.82 -6.87 -2.57
N ASN A 386 9.83 -6.22 -3.19
CA ASN A 386 8.83 -5.41 -2.48
C ASN A 386 8.02 -6.26 -1.48
N SER A 387 7.57 -7.46 -1.89
CA SER A 387 6.79 -8.36 -1.03
C SER A 387 7.61 -8.83 0.17
N LEU A 388 8.85 -9.28 -0.02
CA LEU A 388 9.75 -9.71 1.04
C LEU A 388 9.99 -8.59 2.07
N ALA A 389 10.36 -7.40 1.60
CA ALA A 389 10.58 -6.25 2.47
C ALA A 389 9.30 -5.82 3.21
N ARG A 390 8.15 -5.79 2.53
CA ARG A 390 6.86 -5.43 3.12
C ARG A 390 6.44 -6.40 4.21
N TYR A 391 6.54 -7.72 3.99
CA TYR A 391 6.18 -8.71 4.99
C TYR A 391 7.09 -8.64 6.21
N HIS A 392 8.39 -8.42 6.01
CA HIS A 392 9.30 -8.21 7.13
C HIS A 392 8.96 -6.94 7.91
N VAL A 393 8.92 -5.79 7.23
CA VAL A 393 8.78 -4.46 7.88
C VAL A 393 7.43 -4.30 8.55
N LEU A 394 6.34 -4.63 7.85
CA LEU A 394 4.99 -4.32 8.33
C LEU A 394 4.35 -5.46 9.13
N TYR A 395 4.69 -6.72 8.85
CA TYR A 395 4.12 -7.87 9.56
C TYR A 395 5.08 -8.49 10.57
N GLY A 396 6.40 -8.21 10.46
CA GLY A 396 7.43 -8.86 11.27
C GLY A 396 7.61 -10.34 10.92
N ASN A 397 7.23 -10.76 9.72
CA ASN A 397 7.27 -12.15 9.29
C ASN A 397 7.46 -12.25 7.77
N THR A 398 8.69 -12.40 7.33
CA THR A 398 9.08 -12.52 5.92
C THR A 398 8.43 -13.74 5.24
N ASP A 399 8.22 -14.85 6.00
CA ASP A 399 7.68 -16.09 5.45
C ASP A 399 6.20 -15.99 5.02
N LEU A 400 5.54 -14.88 5.30
CA LEU A 400 4.21 -14.59 4.75
C LEU A 400 4.21 -14.57 3.23
N ILE A 401 5.34 -14.27 2.57
CA ILE A 401 5.44 -14.39 1.10
C ILE A 401 5.08 -15.82 0.60
N ASN A 402 5.27 -16.83 1.44
CA ASN A 402 4.96 -18.22 1.14
C ASN A 402 3.66 -18.74 1.79
N LYS A 403 3.04 -17.94 2.67
CA LYS A 403 1.88 -18.36 3.49
C LYS A 403 0.63 -17.50 3.30
N ASP A 404 0.79 -16.31 2.76
CA ASP A 404 -0.30 -15.32 2.66
C ASP A 404 -1.50 -15.86 1.87
N LEU A 405 -1.22 -16.54 0.75
CA LEU A 405 -2.26 -17.19 -0.05
C LEU A 405 -3.00 -18.30 0.72
N GLU A 406 -2.31 -19.06 1.58
CA GLU A 406 -2.95 -20.06 2.44
C GLU A 406 -3.86 -19.43 3.48
N ILE A 407 -3.48 -18.25 4.00
CA ILE A 407 -4.33 -17.47 4.92
C ILE A 407 -5.61 -17.07 4.19
N TYR A 408 -5.52 -16.49 2.99
CA TYR A 408 -6.70 -16.15 2.18
C TYR A 408 -7.58 -17.38 1.90
N LYS A 409 -6.98 -18.51 1.48
CA LYS A 409 -7.71 -19.76 1.23
C LYS A 409 -8.37 -20.35 2.48
N SER A 410 -7.92 -19.97 3.67
CA SER A 410 -8.52 -20.37 4.94
C SER A 410 -9.70 -19.51 5.39
N ILE A 411 -9.95 -18.36 4.76
CA ILE A 411 -11.10 -17.50 5.05
C ILE A 411 -12.34 -18.15 4.46
N THR A 412 -13.38 -18.35 5.27
CA THR A 412 -14.62 -19.02 4.88
C THR A 412 -15.73 -18.02 4.48
N ARG A 413 -16.80 -18.52 3.87
CA ARG A 413 -17.99 -17.70 3.61
C ARG A 413 -18.64 -17.20 4.89
N GLU A 414 -18.56 -17.97 5.98
CA GLU A 414 -18.97 -17.60 7.32
C GLU A 414 -18.14 -16.44 7.86
N ASP A 415 -16.81 -16.42 7.59
CA ASP A 415 -15.94 -15.30 7.94
C ASP A 415 -16.37 -14.02 7.21
N LEU A 416 -16.70 -14.09 5.91
CA LEU A 416 -17.18 -12.94 5.15
C LEU A 416 -18.46 -12.37 5.76
N ARG A 417 -19.45 -13.23 6.09
CA ARG A 417 -20.67 -12.81 6.77
C ARG A 417 -20.38 -12.21 8.14
N ARG A 418 -19.53 -12.85 8.93
CA ARG A 418 -19.15 -12.40 10.27
C ARG A 418 -18.48 -11.01 10.24
N VAL A 419 -17.55 -10.75 9.33
CA VAL A 419 -16.90 -9.43 9.24
C VAL A 419 -17.86 -8.37 8.72
N ALA A 420 -18.77 -8.70 7.80
CA ALA A 420 -19.83 -7.78 7.39
C ALA A 420 -20.73 -7.41 8.58
N GLN A 421 -21.12 -8.37 9.43
CA GLN A 421 -21.89 -8.13 10.64
C GLN A 421 -21.12 -7.31 11.68
N LYS A 422 -19.81 -7.52 11.81
CA LYS A 422 -18.97 -6.88 12.83
C LYS A 422 -18.61 -5.44 12.47
N TYR A 423 -18.28 -5.17 11.22
CA TYR A 423 -17.67 -3.90 10.82
C TYR A 423 -18.58 -3.01 9.96
N LEU A 424 -19.46 -3.57 9.13
CA LEU A 424 -20.23 -2.78 8.16
C LEU A 424 -21.63 -2.41 8.67
N ASN A 425 -21.71 -1.82 9.85
CA ASN A 425 -22.97 -1.41 10.47
C ASN A 425 -23.19 0.11 10.30
N LYS A 426 -24.44 0.52 10.09
CA LYS A 426 -24.80 1.94 9.90
C LYS A 426 -24.32 2.85 11.03
N ASN A 427 -24.43 2.39 12.27
CA ASN A 427 -23.98 3.15 13.44
C ASN A 427 -22.45 3.14 13.67
N GLN A 428 -21.68 2.45 12.82
CA GLN A 428 -20.23 2.33 12.92
C GLN A 428 -19.51 2.97 11.72
N ARG A 429 -20.17 3.86 10.99
CA ARG A 429 -19.63 4.45 9.76
C ARG A 429 -19.58 5.97 9.80
N VAL A 430 -18.77 6.49 8.89
CA VAL A 430 -18.86 7.84 8.36
C VAL A 430 -19.65 7.78 7.05
N LEU A 431 -20.76 8.52 6.98
CA LEU A 431 -21.50 8.75 5.74
C LEU A 431 -21.08 10.11 5.19
N LEU A 432 -20.24 10.11 4.16
CA LEU A 432 -19.70 11.30 3.55
C LEU A 432 -20.41 11.61 2.24
N LYS A 433 -21.00 12.79 2.13
CA LYS A 433 -21.52 13.36 0.89
C LYS A 433 -20.43 14.24 0.26
N TYR A 434 -19.93 13.82 -0.89
CA TYR A 434 -18.91 14.55 -1.65
C TYR A 434 -19.62 15.31 -2.77
N LEU A 435 -19.67 16.65 -2.65
CA LEU A 435 -20.59 17.50 -3.42
C LEU A 435 -19.81 18.46 -4.32
N PRO A 436 -20.39 18.82 -5.50
CA PRO A 436 -19.89 19.92 -6.30
C PRO A 436 -19.92 21.22 -5.50
N LYS A 437 -18.85 22.01 -5.59
CA LYS A 437 -18.80 23.35 -4.99
C LYS A 437 -19.47 24.36 -5.95
N ASN A 438 -20.65 24.86 -5.60
CA ASN A 438 -21.32 25.91 -6.36
C ASN A 438 -20.68 27.28 -6.08
N GLU A 439 -20.72 28.20 -7.06
CA GLU A 439 -20.14 29.55 -6.95
C GLU A 439 -20.70 30.39 -5.78
N ASP A 440 -21.98 30.16 -5.41
CA ASP A 440 -22.60 30.86 -4.27
C ASP A 440 -22.02 30.48 -2.90
N GLN A 441 -21.40 29.31 -2.78
CA GLN A 441 -20.76 28.85 -1.52
C GLN A 441 -19.33 29.40 -1.35
N SER A 442 -18.77 30.04 -2.36
CA SER A 442 -17.45 30.69 -2.29
C SER A 442 -17.45 32.01 -1.53
N LYS A 443 -18.63 32.58 -1.28
CA LYS A 443 -18.82 33.91 -0.65
C LYS A 443 -19.10 33.89 0.87
N SER A 444 -19.19 32.68 1.46
CA SER A 444 -19.46 32.54 2.90
C SER A 444 -18.23 31.97 3.62
N LYS A 445 -17.17 32.77 3.74
CA LYS A 445 -16.08 32.62 4.72
C LYS A 445 -15.67 33.97 5.23
#